data_cdbe9c36189247ad555d70f0bb97f2bc
#
_entry.id   cdbe9c36189247ad555d70f0bb97f2bc
#
_cell.length_a   1.000
_cell.length_b   1.000
_cell.length_c   1.000
_cell.angle_alpha   90.00
_cell.angle_beta   90.00
_cell.angle_gamma   90.00
#
_symmetry.space_group_name_H-M   'P 1'
#
loop_
_entity.id
_entity.type
_entity.pdbx_description
1 polymer ?
#
loop_
_entity_poly.entity_id
_entity_poly.type
_entity_poly.pdbx_seq_one_letter_code
_entity_poly.pdbx_strand_id
1 'polypeptide(L)'
;MRILAYNIRHGAGMDHVVDLPRLADVIMPLEPDVVLLQEVDKGVNRSGGVDQMAEFERLTGMSSYFGKFMDHDSGEYGMGILTREPALESASEELPSGEEPRCSLWVRTTQAVFIGVHLYRTEPERLAQAQRLVETFADETGPVIVAGDFNSEPGSAGMDYIGQHWRIAPKASPTLSFPADEPVKEIDFILYRPEDAFDVVTSHVVDEALA
;
A
#
# COMPACT_ATOMS: atom_id res chain seq x y z
N MET A 1 3.11 -17.19 1.62
CA MET A 1 2.44 -15.89 1.86
C MET A 1 2.41 -15.11 0.57
N ARG A 2 1.26 -14.53 0.22
CA ARG A 2 1.05 -13.67 -0.95
C ARG A 2 0.68 -12.26 -0.51
N ILE A 3 1.34 -11.26 -1.06
CA ILE A 3 1.16 -9.86 -0.69
C ILE A 3 0.79 -9.09 -1.95
N LEU A 4 -0.25 -8.26 -1.86
CA LEU A 4 -0.69 -7.37 -2.92
C LEU A 4 -0.58 -5.91 -2.44
N ALA A 5 0.08 -5.06 -3.23
CA ALA A 5 -0.01 -3.61 -3.10
C ALA A 5 -0.87 -3.09 -4.26
N TYR A 6 -1.86 -2.25 -3.97
CA TYR A 6 -2.81 -1.78 -4.97
C TYR A 6 -3.32 -0.37 -4.66
N ASN A 7 -2.94 0.60 -5.46
CA ASN A 7 -3.56 1.92 -5.45
C ASN A 7 -4.92 1.83 -6.17
N ILE A 8 -6.00 1.98 -5.41
CA ILE A 8 -7.37 1.77 -5.89
C ILE A 8 -8.04 3.04 -6.40
N ARG A 9 -7.35 4.18 -6.38
CA ARG A 9 -7.89 5.45 -6.87
C ARG A 9 -9.33 5.71 -6.37
N HIS A 10 -9.52 5.69 -5.04
CA HIS A 10 -10.82 5.81 -4.36
C HIS A 10 -11.92 4.87 -4.89
N GLY A 11 -11.54 3.71 -5.39
CA GLY A 11 -12.45 2.70 -5.94
C GLY A 11 -12.81 2.86 -7.41
N ALA A 12 -12.22 3.86 -8.11
CA ALA A 12 -12.53 4.14 -9.50
C ALA A 12 -11.56 3.39 -10.46
N GLY A 13 -12.09 2.61 -11.36
CA GLY A 13 -11.32 2.02 -12.46
C GLY A 13 -10.92 3.05 -13.53
N MET A 14 -10.31 2.58 -14.61
CA MET A 14 -9.90 3.42 -15.75
C MET A 14 -11.08 4.08 -16.47
N ASP A 15 -12.29 3.54 -16.32
CA ASP A 15 -13.55 4.12 -16.78
C ASP A 15 -14.10 5.23 -15.89
N HIS A 16 -13.39 5.56 -14.80
CA HIS A 16 -13.80 6.53 -13.76
C HIS A 16 -15.08 6.14 -13.00
N VAL A 17 -15.49 4.88 -13.05
CA VAL A 17 -16.62 4.36 -12.29
C VAL A 17 -16.13 3.75 -10.99
N VAL A 18 -16.68 4.21 -9.85
CA VAL A 18 -16.42 3.62 -8.53
C VAL A 18 -17.18 2.29 -8.44
N ASP A 19 -16.45 1.19 -8.34
CA ASP A 19 -17.03 -0.16 -8.29
C ASP A 19 -16.16 -1.08 -7.40
N LEU A 20 -16.46 -1.11 -6.11
CA LEU A 20 -15.72 -1.92 -5.13
C LEU A 20 -15.89 -3.44 -5.36
N PRO A 21 -17.09 -3.95 -5.73
CA PRO A 21 -17.22 -5.36 -6.16
C PRO A 21 -16.24 -5.74 -7.27
N ARG A 22 -16.10 -4.91 -8.31
CA ARG A 22 -15.14 -5.15 -9.40
C ARG A 22 -13.70 -5.23 -8.89
N LEU A 23 -13.30 -4.34 -7.98
CA LEU A 23 -11.95 -4.38 -7.39
C LEU A 23 -11.75 -5.62 -6.51
N ALA A 24 -12.79 -6.05 -5.79
CA ALA A 24 -12.72 -7.30 -5.04
C ALA A 24 -12.58 -8.52 -5.97
N ASP A 25 -13.23 -8.50 -7.15
CA ASP A 25 -13.09 -9.54 -8.18
C ASP A 25 -11.68 -9.56 -8.81
N VAL A 26 -10.93 -8.45 -8.76
CA VAL A 26 -9.49 -8.41 -9.11
C VAL A 26 -8.64 -9.00 -7.99
N ILE A 27 -8.92 -8.64 -6.73
CA ILE A 27 -8.13 -9.03 -5.57
C ILE A 27 -8.28 -10.55 -5.27
N MET A 28 -9.49 -11.06 -5.23
CA MET A 28 -9.77 -12.40 -4.70
C MET A 28 -9.16 -13.56 -5.52
N PRO A 29 -9.12 -13.53 -6.85
CA PRO A 29 -8.47 -14.58 -7.64
C PRO A 29 -6.96 -14.69 -7.42
N LEU A 30 -6.32 -13.61 -6.93
CA LEU A 30 -4.90 -13.60 -6.59
C LEU A 30 -4.61 -14.32 -5.27
N GLU A 31 -5.66 -14.62 -4.49
CA GLU A 31 -5.59 -15.30 -3.16
C GLU A 31 -4.56 -14.64 -2.22
N PRO A 32 -4.57 -13.31 -2.02
CA PRO A 32 -3.61 -12.66 -1.14
C PRO A 32 -3.85 -13.03 0.32
N ASP A 33 -2.77 -13.09 1.08
CA ASP A 33 -2.82 -13.17 2.55
C ASP A 33 -2.93 -11.77 3.16
N VAL A 34 -2.30 -10.78 2.50
CA VAL A 34 -2.32 -9.36 2.89
C VAL A 34 -2.46 -8.48 1.66
N VAL A 35 -3.34 -7.47 1.74
CA VAL A 35 -3.54 -6.45 0.70
C VAL A 35 -3.28 -5.07 1.32
N LEU A 36 -2.40 -4.30 0.70
CA LEU A 36 -2.09 -2.93 1.10
C LEU A 36 -2.66 -1.97 0.06
N LEU A 37 -3.73 -1.26 0.43
CA LEU A 37 -4.52 -0.41 -0.45
C LEU A 37 -4.13 1.06 -0.25
N GLN A 38 -3.87 1.77 -1.34
CA GLN A 38 -3.68 3.21 -1.34
C GLN A 38 -4.91 3.91 -1.91
N GLU A 39 -5.08 5.18 -1.54
CA GLU A 39 -6.19 6.05 -1.98
C GLU A 39 -7.57 5.51 -1.58
N VAL A 40 -7.74 5.19 -0.32
CA VAL A 40 -9.00 4.68 0.24
C VAL A 40 -9.83 5.82 0.80
N ASP A 41 -11.11 5.86 0.44
CA ASP A 41 -12.11 6.78 0.97
C ASP A 41 -12.96 6.13 2.07
N LYS A 42 -13.32 6.92 3.07
CA LYS A 42 -14.28 6.53 4.11
C LYS A 42 -15.32 7.63 4.29
N GLY A 43 -16.53 7.40 3.82
CA GLY A 43 -17.63 8.36 3.91
C GLY A 43 -17.50 9.57 2.99
N VAL A 44 -16.64 9.53 1.98
CA VAL A 44 -16.39 10.65 1.05
C VAL A 44 -17.44 10.67 -0.06
N ASN A 45 -17.96 11.86 -0.41
CA ASN A 45 -19.04 11.99 -1.39
C ASN A 45 -18.67 11.48 -2.78
N ARG A 46 -17.43 11.72 -3.26
CA ARG A 46 -16.98 11.29 -4.60
C ARG A 46 -17.08 9.78 -4.80
N SER A 47 -17.00 9.02 -3.70
CA SER A 47 -17.10 7.55 -3.68
C SER A 47 -18.45 7.06 -3.11
N GLY A 48 -19.49 7.90 -3.14
CA GLY A 48 -20.84 7.54 -2.73
C GLY A 48 -21.09 7.50 -1.22
N GLY A 49 -20.21 8.07 -0.41
CA GLY A 49 -20.34 8.13 1.05
C GLY A 49 -20.12 6.76 1.74
N VAL A 50 -19.50 5.81 1.06
CA VAL A 50 -19.27 4.45 1.57
C VAL A 50 -18.00 4.41 2.42
N ASP A 51 -18.00 3.60 3.49
CA ASP A 51 -16.77 3.14 4.14
C ASP A 51 -16.18 2.00 3.28
N GLN A 52 -15.17 2.32 2.46
CA GLN A 52 -14.62 1.38 1.51
C GLN A 52 -13.94 0.18 2.19
N MET A 53 -13.31 0.39 3.37
CA MET A 53 -12.68 -0.71 4.07
C MET A 53 -13.72 -1.68 4.66
N ALA A 54 -14.82 -1.19 5.22
CA ALA A 54 -15.92 -2.03 5.68
C ALA A 54 -16.56 -2.81 4.52
N GLU A 55 -16.66 -2.19 3.34
CA GLU A 55 -17.18 -2.85 2.16
C GLU A 55 -16.21 -3.92 1.61
N PHE A 56 -14.91 -3.65 1.57
CA PHE A 56 -13.92 -4.68 1.21
C PHE A 56 -13.92 -5.85 2.21
N GLU A 57 -14.05 -5.58 3.51
CA GLU A 57 -14.20 -6.64 4.51
C GLU A 57 -15.40 -7.55 4.19
N ARG A 58 -16.56 -6.94 3.87
CA ARG A 58 -17.77 -7.67 3.49
C ARG A 58 -17.60 -8.49 2.20
N LEU A 59 -16.92 -7.92 1.18
CA LEU A 59 -16.74 -8.54 -0.14
C LEU A 59 -15.70 -9.66 -0.13
N THR A 60 -14.62 -9.48 0.64
CA THR A 60 -13.47 -10.40 0.64
C THR A 60 -13.47 -11.40 1.79
N GLY A 61 -14.17 -11.09 2.88
CA GLY A 61 -14.11 -11.84 4.14
C GLY A 61 -12.78 -11.67 4.88
N MET A 62 -11.93 -10.72 4.48
CA MET A 62 -10.67 -10.39 5.14
C MET A 62 -10.92 -9.34 6.22
N SER A 63 -10.10 -9.34 7.29
CA SER A 63 -10.14 -8.29 8.31
C SER A 63 -9.58 -6.99 7.77
N SER A 64 -10.23 -5.85 8.03
CA SER A 64 -9.89 -4.55 7.46
C SER A 64 -9.34 -3.57 8.50
N TYR A 65 -8.38 -2.74 8.09
CA TYR A 65 -7.75 -1.69 8.89
C TYR A 65 -7.63 -0.43 8.05
N PHE A 66 -7.91 0.74 8.64
CA PHE A 66 -7.88 2.03 7.96
C PHE A 66 -6.88 2.98 8.62
N GLY A 67 -6.04 3.63 7.81
CA GLY A 67 -5.12 4.69 8.22
C GLY A 67 -5.52 6.01 7.56
N LYS A 68 -6.00 6.96 8.36
CA LYS A 68 -6.43 8.27 7.89
C LYS A 68 -5.23 9.15 7.55
N PHE A 69 -5.26 9.78 6.38
CA PHE A 69 -4.37 10.88 6.02
C PHE A 69 -4.97 12.22 6.44
N MET A 70 -6.21 12.49 6.03
CA MET A 70 -6.87 13.76 6.26
C MET A 70 -8.39 13.65 6.17
N ASP A 71 -9.08 14.70 6.64
CA ASP A 71 -10.49 14.92 6.31
C ASP A 71 -10.61 15.32 4.84
N HIS A 72 -11.57 14.78 4.13
CA HIS A 72 -11.80 15.04 2.72
C HIS A 72 -13.28 14.95 2.39
N ASP A 73 -13.86 16.05 1.85
CA ASP A 73 -15.23 16.14 1.32
C ASP A 73 -16.27 15.36 2.15
N SER A 74 -16.47 15.80 3.40
CA SER A 74 -17.39 15.23 4.41
C SER A 74 -17.05 13.83 4.94
N GLY A 75 -15.93 13.26 4.57
CA GLY A 75 -15.41 11.96 5.03
C GLY A 75 -13.93 12.01 5.35
N GLU A 76 -13.28 10.87 5.27
CA GLU A 76 -11.86 10.67 5.51
C GLU A 76 -11.20 10.03 4.28
N TYR A 77 -9.99 10.48 3.96
CA TYR A 77 -9.14 9.92 2.91
C TYR A 77 -7.88 9.34 3.52
N GLY A 78 -7.44 8.19 3.02
CA GLY A 78 -6.28 7.52 3.58
C GLY A 78 -5.86 6.28 2.82
N MET A 79 -5.52 5.25 3.57
CA MET A 79 -5.12 3.95 3.06
C MET A 79 -5.72 2.82 3.88
N GLY A 80 -5.66 1.60 3.35
CA GLY A 80 -6.18 0.41 4.00
C GLY A 80 -5.22 -0.76 3.97
N ILE A 81 -5.41 -1.67 4.93
CA ILE A 81 -4.80 -3.00 4.90
C ILE A 81 -5.91 -4.02 5.10
N LEU A 82 -5.91 -5.06 4.26
CA LEU A 82 -6.74 -6.26 4.47
C LEU A 82 -5.82 -7.42 4.84
N THR A 83 -6.24 -8.23 5.81
CA THR A 83 -5.51 -9.43 6.20
C THR A 83 -6.43 -10.63 6.26
N ARG A 84 -5.97 -11.78 5.78
CA ARG A 84 -6.73 -13.04 5.85
C ARG A 84 -6.91 -13.50 7.31
N GLU A 85 -5.87 -13.36 8.12
CA GLU A 85 -5.93 -13.57 9.56
C GLU A 85 -6.03 -12.23 10.27
N PRO A 86 -6.87 -12.09 11.32
CA PRO A 86 -6.91 -10.85 12.10
C PRO A 86 -5.54 -10.46 12.64
N ALA A 87 -5.22 -9.16 12.56
CA ALA A 87 -3.97 -8.66 13.13
C ALA A 87 -3.99 -8.72 14.67
N LEU A 88 -2.83 -8.94 15.26
CA LEU A 88 -2.60 -8.86 16.70
C LEU A 88 -2.59 -7.40 17.18
N GLU A 89 -2.12 -6.50 16.32
CA GLU A 89 -1.98 -5.08 16.60
C GLU A 89 -2.04 -4.29 15.29
N SER A 90 -2.54 -3.07 15.35
CA SER A 90 -2.53 -2.13 14.21
C SER A 90 -2.44 -0.70 14.70
N ALA A 91 -1.69 0.13 13.98
CA ALA A 91 -1.65 1.57 14.22
C ALA A 91 -1.23 2.33 12.95
N SER A 92 -1.39 3.64 12.99
CA SER A 92 -0.91 4.58 11.98
C SER A 92 0.18 5.47 12.57
N GLU A 93 1.24 5.71 11.79
CA GLU A 93 2.33 6.60 12.16
C GLU A 93 2.35 7.79 11.20
N GLU A 94 2.31 9.00 11.75
CA GLU A 94 2.41 10.21 10.95
C GLU A 94 3.77 10.29 10.24
N LEU A 95 3.74 10.59 8.95
CA LEU A 95 4.92 10.84 8.15
C LEU A 95 5.14 12.35 7.97
N PRO A 96 6.39 12.82 7.86
CA PRO A 96 6.66 14.20 7.49
C PRO A 96 5.86 14.57 6.24
N SER A 97 5.04 15.61 6.32
CA SER A 97 4.13 15.97 5.25
C SER A 97 4.40 17.39 4.75
N GLY A 98 4.15 17.59 3.46
CA GLY A 98 4.03 18.89 2.84
C GLY A 98 2.59 19.43 2.90
N GLU A 99 2.04 19.78 1.75
CA GLU A 99 0.67 20.32 1.66
C GLU A 99 -0.41 19.28 1.98
N GLU A 100 -0.11 18.00 1.75
CA GLU A 100 -1.06 16.91 1.95
C GLU A 100 -0.50 15.92 2.99
N PRO A 101 -1.19 15.72 4.12
CA PRO A 101 -0.76 14.78 5.15
C PRO A 101 -0.62 13.36 4.63
N ARG A 102 0.34 12.62 5.19
CA ARG A 102 0.55 11.19 4.95
C ARG A 102 0.78 10.47 6.27
N CYS A 103 0.37 9.22 6.32
CA CYS A 103 0.79 8.29 7.37
C CYS A 103 1.26 6.97 6.73
N SER A 104 1.99 6.17 7.47
CA SER A 104 2.06 4.73 7.24
C SER A 104 1.01 4.05 8.11
N LEU A 105 0.31 3.07 7.54
CA LEU A 105 -0.56 2.18 8.29
C LEU A 105 0.17 0.85 8.45
N TRP A 106 0.19 0.31 9.67
CA TRP A 106 0.81 -0.99 9.87
C TRP A 106 -0.09 -1.94 10.67
N VAL A 107 0.09 -3.21 10.39
CA VAL A 107 -0.53 -4.32 11.12
C VAL A 107 0.54 -5.34 11.51
N ARG A 108 0.43 -5.91 12.70
CA ARG A 108 1.23 -7.01 13.19
C ARG A 108 0.44 -8.30 13.14
N THR A 109 0.94 -9.30 12.50
CA THR A 109 0.39 -10.66 12.51
C THR A 109 1.34 -11.60 13.24
N THR A 110 1.03 -12.90 13.25
CA THR A 110 1.94 -13.92 13.76
C THR A 110 3.18 -14.13 12.89
N GLN A 111 3.18 -13.64 11.65
CA GLN A 111 4.23 -13.90 10.66
C GLN A 111 5.18 -12.71 10.48
N ALA A 112 4.64 -11.49 10.45
CA ALA A 112 5.40 -10.27 10.17
C ALA A 112 4.65 -9.01 10.61
N VAL A 113 5.34 -7.88 10.58
CA VAL A 113 4.75 -6.55 10.54
C VAL A 113 4.60 -6.13 9.08
N PHE A 114 3.39 -5.77 8.67
CA PHE A 114 3.10 -5.26 7.33
C PHE A 114 2.82 -3.78 7.41
N ILE A 115 3.54 -2.99 6.61
CA ILE A 115 3.48 -1.54 6.61
C ILE A 115 3.04 -1.09 5.22
N GLY A 116 1.87 -0.47 5.14
CA GLY A 116 1.40 0.19 3.94
C GLY A 116 1.95 1.60 3.83
N VAL A 117 2.29 2.03 2.62
CA VAL A 117 2.76 3.37 2.32
C VAL A 117 2.09 3.93 1.06
N HIS A 118 1.90 5.25 1.07
CA HIS A 118 1.65 6.07 -0.11
C HIS A 118 2.43 7.37 0.09
N LEU A 119 3.67 7.41 -0.42
CA LEU A 119 4.57 8.53 -0.19
C LEU A 119 4.14 9.76 -0.99
N TYR A 120 4.58 10.94 -0.56
CA TYR A 120 4.20 12.20 -1.19
C TYR A 120 4.86 12.40 -2.56
N ARG A 121 4.40 13.41 -3.32
CA ARG A 121 4.77 13.60 -4.72
C ARG A 121 6.14 14.25 -4.94
N THR A 122 6.68 15.01 -3.97
CA THR A 122 7.95 15.69 -4.14
C THR A 122 9.11 14.89 -3.53
N GLU A 123 10.28 14.95 -4.16
CA GLU A 123 11.42 14.14 -3.74
C GLU A 123 11.93 14.47 -2.33
N PRO A 124 12.05 15.75 -1.88
CA PRO A 124 12.48 16.04 -0.52
C PRO A 124 11.57 15.45 0.55
N GLU A 125 10.24 15.48 0.33
CA GLU A 125 9.27 14.93 1.26
C GLU A 125 9.31 13.40 1.25
N ARG A 126 9.46 12.75 0.08
CA ARG A 126 9.62 11.29 0.00
C ARG A 126 10.87 10.80 0.73
N LEU A 127 11.99 11.52 0.60
CA LEU A 127 13.21 11.20 1.35
C LEU A 127 12.98 11.33 2.86
N ALA A 128 12.35 12.42 3.33
CA ALA A 128 12.04 12.60 4.75
C ALA A 128 11.08 11.52 5.26
N GLN A 129 10.09 11.13 4.46
CA GLN A 129 9.16 10.05 4.79
C GLN A 129 9.85 8.69 4.84
N ALA A 130 10.75 8.40 3.90
CA ALA A 130 11.57 7.19 3.91
C ALA A 130 12.46 7.10 5.17
N GLN A 131 13.08 8.22 5.55
CA GLN A 131 13.88 8.33 6.78
C GLN A 131 13.02 8.06 8.02
N ARG A 132 11.84 8.69 8.09
CA ARG A 132 10.92 8.49 9.21
C ARG A 132 10.44 7.03 9.33
N LEU A 133 10.13 6.38 8.21
CA LEU A 133 9.76 4.96 8.19
C LEU A 133 10.88 4.08 8.76
N VAL A 134 12.12 4.30 8.33
CA VAL A 134 13.28 3.54 8.84
C VAL A 134 13.45 3.77 10.34
N GLU A 135 13.36 5.01 10.81
CA GLU A 135 13.48 5.35 12.24
C GLU A 135 12.36 4.70 13.07
N THR A 136 11.10 4.81 12.63
CA THR A 136 9.93 4.30 13.35
C THR A 136 10.02 2.80 13.58
N PHE A 137 10.50 2.05 12.61
CA PHE A 137 10.59 0.59 12.71
C PHE A 137 12.00 0.07 12.99
N ALA A 138 12.94 0.94 13.43
CA ALA A 138 14.34 0.55 13.68
C ALA A 138 14.48 -0.58 14.71
N ASP A 139 13.70 -0.52 15.78
CA ASP A 139 13.74 -1.48 16.90
C ASP A 139 12.92 -2.76 16.65
N GLU A 140 12.24 -2.85 15.51
CA GLU A 140 11.49 -4.05 15.15
C GLU A 140 12.44 -5.20 14.79
N THR A 141 12.46 -6.24 15.61
CA THR A 141 13.41 -7.37 15.47
C THR A 141 12.87 -8.52 14.63
N GLY A 142 11.55 -8.58 14.43
CA GLY A 142 10.89 -9.59 13.60
C GLY A 142 10.91 -9.24 12.11
N PRO A 143 10.35 -10.12 11.27
CA PRO A 143 10.16 -9.83 9.85
C PRO A 143 9.27 -8.60 9.64
N VAL A 144 9.70 -7.71 8.76
CA VAL A 144 8.97 -6.49 8.36
C VAL A 144 8.82 -6.47 6.86
N ILE A 145 7.63 -6.14 6.38
CA ILE A 145 7.33 -5.95 4.97
C ILE A 145 6.72 -4.57 4.79
N VAL A 146 7.29 -3.78 3.91
CA VAL A 146 6.76 -2.46 3.50
C VAL A 146 6.30 -2.56 2.06
N ALA A 147 5.07 -2.16 1.76
CA ALA A 147 4.57 -2.19 0.40
C ALA A 147 3.60 -1.05 0.10
N GLY A 148 3.54 -0.65 -1.16
CA GLY A 148 2.63 0.37 -1.65
C GLY A 148 3.22 1.24 -2.74
N ASP A 149 2.61 2.41 -2.89
CA ASP A 149 3.00 3.45 -3.83
C ASP A 149 4.05 4.38 -3.19
N PHE A 150 5.28 4.26 -3.66
CA PHE A 150 6.39 5.09 -3.19
C PHE A 150 6.49 6.42 -3.93
N ASN A 151 5.71 6.62 -5.00
CA ASN A 151 5.81 7.79 -5.89
C ASN A 151 7.26 8.08 -6.33
N SER A 152 8.12 7.08 -6.28
CA SER A 152 9.57 7.17 -6.47
C SER A 152 10.04 6.08 -7.41
N GLU A 153 10.84 6.45 -8.41
CA GLU A 153 11.50 5.50 -9.30
C GLU A 153 12.81 4.97 -8.68
N PRO A 154 13.31 3.80 -9.12
CA PRO A 154 14.63 3.32 -8.74
C PRO A 154 15.72 4.37 -9.00
N GLY A 155 16.65 4.52 -8.04
CA GLY A 155 17.73 5.53 -8.11
C GLY A 155 17.33 6.93 -7.64
N SER A 156 16.09 7.13 -7.17
CA SER A 156 15.72 8.35 -6.45
C SER A 156 16.29 8.35 -5.03
N ALA A 157 16.50 9.52 -4.44
CA ALA A 157 17.10 9.65 -3.11
C ALA A 157 16.35 8.88 -2.03
N GLY A 158 15.00 8.86 -2.09
CA GLY A 158 14.16 8.11 -1.16
C GLY A 158 14.34 6.60 -1.30
N MET A 159 14.33 6.07 -2.54
CA MET A 159 14.51 4.64 -2.80
C MET A 159 15.94 4.17 -2.48
N ASP A 160 16.94 4.97 -2.81
CA ASP A 160 18.33 4.68 -2.48
C ASP A 160 18.56 4.65 -0.96
N TYR A 161 17.91 5.54 -0.21
CA TYR A 161 17.97 5.54 1.24
C TYR A 161 17.29 4.31 1.84
N ILE A 162 16.03 4.05 1.47
CA ILE A 162 15.27 2.95 2.04
C ILE A 162 15.87 1.58 1.68
N GLY A 163 16.46 1.48 0.47
CA GLY A 163 17.14 0.27 -0.01
C GLY A 163 18.43 -0.09 0.76
N GLN A 164 18.96 0.82 1.60
CA GLN A 164 20.07 0.51 2.53
C GLN A 164 19.57 -0.22 3.79
N HIS A 165 18.28 -0.20 4.07
CA HIS A 165 17.68 -0.74 5.29
C HIS A 165 16.73 -1.92 5.02
N TRP A 166 16.08 -1.94 3.85
CA TRP A 166 15.18 -3.01 3.41
C TRP A 166 15.57 -3.50 2.02
N ARG A 167 15.41 -4.79 1.79
CA ARG A 167 15.61 -5.39 0.48
C ARG A 167 14.38 -5.20 -0.38
N ILE A 168 14.55 -4.69 -1.59
CA ILE A 168 13.46 -4.61 -2.59
C ILE A 168 13.24 -6.00 -3.17
N ALA A 169 12.00 -6.50 -3.15
CA ALA A 169 11.62 -7.74 -3.79
C ALA A 169 11.80 -7.61 -5.31
N PRO A 170 12.62 -8.47 -5.95
CA PRO A 170 12.89 -8.37 -7.37
C PRO A 170 11.63 -8.70 -8.17
N LYS A 171 11.18 -7.79 -9.03
CA LYS A 171 10.03 -8.01 -9.92
C LYS A 171 10.44 -8.66 -11.23
N ALA A 172 9.60 -9.58 -11.72
CA ALA A 172 9.68 -10.04 -13.10
C ALA A 172 9.25 -8.93 -14.07
N SER A 173 9.84 -8.89 -15.26
CA SER A 173 9.46 -7.92 -16.29
C SER A 173 8.08 -8.26 -16.89
N PRO A 174 7.23 -7.24 -17.17
CA PRO A 174 7.46 -5.82 -17.00
C PRO A 174 7.39 -5.37 -15.52
N THR A 175 8.16 -4.33 -15.15
CA THR A 175 8.21 -3.81 -13.78
C THR A 175 7.46 -2.49 -13.61
N LEU A 176 7.10 -1.85 -14.72
CA LEU A 176 6.43 -0.56 -14.74
C LEU A 176 4.99 -0.69 -14.25
N SER A 177 4.53 0.25 -13.43
CA SER A 177 3.21 0.21 -12.77
C SER A 177 2.37 1.46 -12.98
N PHE A 178 2.94 2.58 -13.45
CA PHE A 178 2.23 3.85 -13.59
C PHE A 178 2.53 4.55 -14.93
N PRO A 179 1.52 5.22 -15.56
CA PRO A 179 0.08 5.07 -15.27
C PRO A 179 -0.43 3.67 -15.63
N ALA A 180 -1.64 3.30 -15.17
CA ALA A 180 -2.14 1.94 -15.30
C ALA A 180 -2.40 1.52 -16.76
N ASP A 181 -2.83 2.46 -17.62
CA ASP A 181 -3.15 2.21 -19.04
C ASP A 181 -1.93 2.10 -19.96
N GLU A 182 -0.90 2.91 -19.75
CA GLU A 182 0.35 2.91 -20.51
C GLU A 182 1.55 3.09 -19.56
N PRO A 183 1.97 2.04 -18.84
CA PRO A 183 2.98 2.16 -17.78
C PRO A 183 4.33 2.62 -18.33
N VAL A 184 4.85 3.71 -17.75
CA VAL A 184 6.16 4.32 -18.09
C VAL A 184 7.06 4.51 -16.88
N LYS A 185 6.54 4.28 -15.65
CA LYS A 185 7.26 4.41 -14.40
C LYS A 185 7.08 3.19 -13.51
N GLU A 186 8.12 2.89 -12.74
CA GLU A 186 8.08 1.92 -11.66
C GLU A 186 8.06 2.67 -10.33
N ILE A 187 6.90 2.69 -9.65
CA ILE A 187 6.71 3.45 -8.41
C ILE A 187 6.09 2.63 -7.27
N ASP A 188 5.62 1.41 -7.56
CA ASP A 188 5.05 0.50 -6.59
C ASP A 188 6.04 -0.60 -6.24
N PHE A 189 6.30 -0.80 -4.95
CA PHE A 189 7.30 -1.76 -4.49
C PHE A 189 6.81 -2.56 -3.29
N ILE A 190 7.43 -3.74 -3.12
CA ILE A 190 7.40 -4.53 -1.90
C ILE A 190 8.83 -4.65 -1.41
N LEU A 191 9.08 -4.24 -0.17
CA LEU A 191 10.37 -4.33 0.48
C LEU A 191 10.25 -5.16 1.75
N TYR A 192 11.34 -5.78 2.17
CA TYR A 192 11.34 -6.62 3.37
C TYR A 192 12.68 -6.63 4.09
N ARG A 193 12.63 -7.00 5.36
CA ARG A 193 13.80 -7.29 6.21
C ARG A 193 13.45 -8.30 7.31
N PRO A 194 14.45 -9.00 7.93
CA PRO A 194 15.83 -9.11 7.45
C PRO A 194 15.88 -9.80 6.08
N GLU A 195 17.01 -9.74 5.41
CA GLU A 195 17.18 -10.24 4.03
C GLU A 195 16.93 -11.74 3.92
N ASP A 196 17.21 -12.48 4.97
CA ASP A 196 17.06 -13.94 5.06
C ASP A 196 15.70 -14.39 5.63
N ALA A 197 14.79 -13.45 5.93
CA ALA A 197 13.46 -13.80 6.45
C ALA A 197 12.54 -14.42 5.39
N PHE A 198 12.78 -14.13 4.11
CA PHE A 198 11.90 -14.55 3.04
C PHE A 198 12.66 -14.99 1.78
N ASP A 199 12.20 -16.10 1.20
CA ASP A 199 12.54 -16.47 -0.17
C ASP A 199 11.45 -15.92 -1.10
N VAL A 200 11.79 -14.94 -1.95
CA VAL A 200 10.87 -14.38 -2.94
C VAL A 200 10.70 -15.37 -4.08
N VAL A 201 9.58 -16.09 -4.10
CA VAL A 201 9.27 -17.09 -5.14
C VAL A 201 8.92 -16.40 -6.46
N THR A 202 8.09 -15.36 -6.40
CA THR A 202 7.72 -14.54 -7.55
C THR A 202 7.24 -13.17 -7.09
N SER A 203 7.49 -12.15 -7.91
CA SER A 203 6.94 -10.82 -7.76
C SER A 203 6.75 -10.23 -9.16
N HIS A 204 5.60 -9.63 -9.44
CA HIS A 204 5.27 -9.08 -10.76
C HIS A 204 4.19 -8.01 -10.61
N VAL A 205 4.07 -7.18 -11.64
CA VAL A 205 2.93 -6.27 -11.80
C VAL A 205 1.77 -7.07 -12.39
N VAL A 206 0.60 -6.95 -11.78
CA VAL A 206 -0.63 -7.60 -12.28
C VAL A 206 -1.18 -6.73 -13.41
N ASP A 207 -1.35 -7.32 -14.60
CA ASP A 207 -2.00 -6.69 -15.74
C ASP A 207 -3.46 -7.17 -15.77
N GLU A 208 -4.38 -6.32 -15.30
CA GLU A 208 -5.78 -6.65 -15.15
C GLU A 208 -6.67 -5.54 -15.74
N ALA A 209 -7.36 -5.87 -16.82
CA ALA A 209 -8.19 -4.92 -17.53
C ALA A 209 -9.41 -4.41 -16.75
N LEU A 210 -9.78 -5.08 -15.65
CA LEU A 210 -10.87 -4.67 -14.78
C LEU A 210 -10.44 -3.67 -13.68
N ALA A 211 -9.12 -3.51 -13.48
CA ALA A 211 -8.54 -2.67 -12.43
C ALA A 211 -8.69 -1.17 -12.69
#